data_f69aa871fade9c4d75865d03054c7b08
#
_entry.id   f69aa871fade9c4d75865d03054c7b08
#
_cell.length_a   1.000
_cell.length_b   1.000
_cell.length_c   1.000
_cell.angle_alpha   90.00
_cell.angle_beta   90.00
_cell.angle_gamma   90.00
#
_symmetry.space_group_name_H-M   'P 1'
#
loop_
_entity.id
_entity.type
_entity.pdbx_description
1 polymer ?
#
loop_
_entity_poly.entity_id
_entity_poly.type
_entity_poly.pdbx_seq_one_letter_code
_entity_poly.pdbx_strand_id
1 'polypeptide(L)'
;MGFLFLKLNESKYLIIKSPMIGTFYRSAGPDKPQFVAIGDEITAGKTVCIIEAMKLFNEIESDIKGKIIKVLVNDATPVEYDQPLFLVDPAG
;
A
#
# COMPACT_ATOMS: atom_id res chain seq x y z
N MET A 1 16.02 25.80 -1.77
CA MET A 1 15.37 25.42 -3.05
C MET A 1 15.20 23.91 -3.14
N GLY A 2 16.21 23.13 -2.80
CA GLY A 2 16.10 21.67 -2.88
C GLY A 2 14.96 21.08 -2.04
N PHE A 3 14.76 21.61 -0.84
CA PHE A 3 13.70 21.12 0.04
C PHE A 3 12.32 21.33 -0.58
N LEU A 4 12.06 22.53 -1.11
CA LEU A 4 10.78 22.83 -1.74
C LEU A 4 10.56 21.96 -2.97
N PHE A 5 11.59 21.77 -3.76
CA PHE A 5 11.52 20.91 -4.95
C PHE A 5 11.15 19.47 -4.58
N LEU A 6 11.79 18.90 -3.55
CA LEU A 6 11.49 17.55 -3.11
C LEU A 6 10.05 17.42 -2.64
N LYS A 7 9.55 18.41 -1.92
CA LYS A 7 8.18 18.40 -1.43
C LYS A 7 7.17 18.42 -2.57
N LEU A 8 7.40 19.25 -3.57
CA LEU A 8 6.55 19.31 -4.75
C LEU A 8 6.60 18.01 -5.53
N ASN A 9 7.79 17.41 -5.63
CA ASN A 9 7.97 16.15 -6.34
C ASN A 9 7.22 15.02 -5.66
N GLU A 10 7.26 14.96 -4.34
CA GLU A 10 6.54 13.97 -3.56
C GLU A 10 5.02 14.14 -3.67
N SER A 11 4.55 15.36 -3.82
CA SER A 11 3.12 15.64 -3.94
C SER A 11 2.49 15.07 -5.19
N LYS A 12 3.29 14.59 -6.15
CA LYS A 12 2.78 13.92 -7.35
C LYS A 12 2.32 12.50 -7.07
N TYR A 13 2.76 11.91 -5.97
CA TYR A 13 2.44 10.53 -5.65
C TYR A 13 1.12 10.44 -4.91
N LEU A 14 0.46 9.30 -5.08
CA LEU A 14 -0.76 8.98 -4.37
C LEU A 14 -0.45 7.97 -3.27
N ILE A 15 -1.34 7.90 -2.29
CA ILE A 15 -1.17 7.02 -1.15
C ILE A 15 -2.36 6.07 -1.08
N ILE A 16 -2.09 4.77 -0.93
CA ILE A 16 -3.11 3.80 -0.56
C ILE A 16 -3.11 3.71 0.95
N LYS A 17 -4.26 3.97 1.56
CA LYS A 17 -4.42 4.01 3.02
C LYS A 17 -5.20 2.79 3.50
N SER A 18 -5.01 2.44 4.76
CA SER A 18 -5.74 1.33 5.35
C SER A 18 -7.21 1.71 5.57
N PRO A 19 -8.16 0.90 5.09
CA PRO A 19 -9.59 1.17 5.30
C PRO A 19 -10.06 0.77 6.69
N MET A 20 -9.21 0.17 7.51
CA MET A 20 -9.61 -0.34 8.82
C MET A 20 -8.40 -0.50 9.73
N ILE A 21 -8.65 -0.61 11.03
CA ILE A 21 -7.65 -1.00 12.01
C ILE A 21 -7.44 -2.51 11.92
N GLY A 22 -6.19 -2.97 12.04
CA GLY A 22 -5.89 -4.40 12.04
C GLY A 22 -4.41 -4.66 11.87
N THR A 23 -4.07 -5.88 11.46
CA THR A 23 -2.68 -6.28 11.21
C THR A 23 -2.46 -6.38 9.71
N PHE A 24 -1.42 -5.73 9.23
CA PHE A 24 -1.08 -5.66 7.81
C PHE A 24 -0.23 -6.85 7.40
N TYR A 25 -0.60 -7.51 6.30
CA TYR A 25 0.19 -8.60 5.71
C TYR A 25 0.38 -8.34 4.23
N ARG A 26 1.61 -8.59 3.74
CA ARG A 26 1.95 -8.38 2.34
C ARG A 26 1.55 -9.57 1.45
N SER A 27 1.27 -10.72 2.04
CA SER A 27 0.92 -11.93 1.29
C SER A 27 -0.21 -12.67 2.00
N ALA A 28 -0.76 -13.68 1.32
CA ALA A 28 -1.83 -14.48 1.87
C ALA A 28 -1.35 -15.52 2.88
N GLY A 29 -0.05 -15.73 3.00
CA GLY A 29 0.52 -16.68 3.94
C GLY A 29 2.02 -16.80 3.75
N PRO A 30 2.72 -17.53 4.66
CA PRO A 30 4.19 -17.62 4.63
C PRO A 30 4.75 -18.16 3.33
N ASP A 31 4.03 -19.08 2.67
CA ASP A 31 4.49 -19.71 1.43
C ASP A 31 3.93 -19.07 0.18
N LYS A 32 3.25 -17.92 0.33
CA LYS A 32 2.60 -17.25 -0.79
C LYS A 32 3.41 -16.03 -1.21
N PRO A 33 3.39 -15.69 -2.51
CA PRO A 33 4.08 -14.48 -2.97
C PRO A 33 3.38 -13.23 -2.44
N GLN A 34 4.13 -12.16 -2.33
CA GLN A 34 3.57 -10.86 -1.99
C GLN A 34 2.58 -10.44 -3.08
N PHE A 35 1.48 -9.79 -2.67
CA PHE A 35 0.50 -9.32 -3.62
C PHE A 35 1.09 -8.31 -4.59
N VAL A 36 1.92 -7.40 -4.07
CA VAL A 36 2.62 -6.40 -4.89
C VAL A 36 4.01 -6.17 -4.32
N ALA A 37 4.92 -5.73 -5.18
CA ALA A 37 6.28 -5.35 -4.82
C ALA A 37 6.59 -3.98 -5.40
N ILE A 38 7.65 -3.35 -4.89
CA ILE A 38 8.13 -2.06 -5.42
C ILE A 38 8.41 -2.23 -6.91
N GLY A 39 7.90 -1.32 -7.72
CA GLY A 39 8.04 -1.35 -9.17
C GLY A 39 6.88 -1.98 -9.90
N ASP A 40 5.97 -2.65 -9.19
CA ASP A 40 4.82 -3.27 -9.84
C ASP A 40 3.81 -2.24 -10.29
N GLU A 41 3.23 -2.48 -11.46
CA GLU A 41 2.09 -1.70 -11.95
C GLU A 41 0.82 -2.27 -11.37
N ILE A 42 -0.05 -1.39 -10.89
CA ILE A 42 -1.35 -1.78 -10.33
C ILE A 42 -2.47 -1.02 -11.01
N THR A 43 -3.66 -1.62 -10.98
CA THR A 43 -4.89 -0.98 -11.46
C THR A 43 -5.94 -1.04 -10.36
N ALA A 44 -7.02 -0.29 -10.54
CA ALA A 44 -8.14 -0.33 -9.61
C ALA A 44 -8.69 -1.76 -9.55
N GLY A 45 -8.93 -2.26 -8.34
CA GLY A 45 -9.40 -3.62 -8.11
C GLY A 45 -8.30 -4.63 -7.84
N LYS A 46 -7.03 -4.26 -8.03
CA LYS A 46 -5.91 -5.16 -7.72
C LYS A 46 -5.76 -5.30 -6.22
N THR A 47 -5.73 -6.54 -5.72
CA THR A 47 -5.43 -6.80 -4.31
C THR A 47 -3.98 -6.43 -4.03
N VAL A 48 -3.75 -5.59 -3.01
CA VAL A 48 -2.41 -5.11 -2.67
C VAL A 48 -1.91 -5.62 -1.34
N CYS A 49 -2.81 -6.01 -0.44
CA CYS A 49 -2.43 -6.53 0.88
C CYS A 49 -3.63 -7.17 1.56
N ILE A 50 -3.39 -7.72 2.73
CA ILE A 50 -4.45 -8.19 3.62
C ILE A 50 -4.36 -7.40 4.91
N ILE A 51 -5.52 -7.02 5.46
CA ILE A 51 -5.63 -6.50 6.83
C ILE A 51 -6.45 -7.52 7.62
N GLU A 52 -5.86 -8.09 8.64
CA GLU A 52 -6.54 -9.03 9.52
C GLU A 52 -7.15 -8.27 10.69
N ALA A 53 -8.46 -8.41 10.87
CA ALA A 53 -9.19 -7.80 11.96
C ALA A 53 -10.23 -8.80 12.46
N MET A 54 -10.23 -9.05 13.77
CA MET A 54 -11.22 -9.94 14.39
C MET A 54 -11.27 -11.33 13.73
N LYS A 55 -10.10 -11.87 13.42
CA LYS A 55 -9.92 -13.19 12.79
C LYS A 55 -10.43 -13.27 11.36
N LEU A 56 -10.76 -12.15 10.75
CA LEU A 56 -11.11 -12.07 9.35
C LEU A 56 -9.96 -11.49 8.57
N PHE A 57 -9.62 -12.12 7.45
CA PHE A 57 -8.52 -11.69 6.58
C PHE A 57 -9.12 -10.95 5.41
N ASN A 58 -9.09 -9.62 5.47
CA ASN A 58 -9.72 -8.77 4.47
C ASN A 58 -8.72 -8.43 3.39
N GLU A 59 -9.01 -8.82 2.15
CA GLU A 59 -8.20 -8.43 1.01
C GLU A 59 -8.50 -6.99 0.66
N ILE A 60 -7.44 -6.19 0.61
CA ILE A 60 -7.54 -4.77 0.34
C ILE A 60 -7.18 -4.52 -1.11
N GLU A 61 -8.11 -3.91 -1.84
CA GLU A 61 -7.92 -3.62 -3.26
C GLU A 61 -7.52 -2.17 -3.44
N SER A 62 -6.67 -1.94 -4.43
CA SER A 62 -6.33 -0.58 -4.81
C SER A 62 -7.54 0.09 -5.46
N ASP A 63 -7.75 1.36 -5.15
CA ASP A 63 -8.73 2.20 -5.85
C ASP A 63 -8.06 3.12 -6.87
N ILE A 64 -6.75 2.95 -7.08
CA ILE A 64 -5.97 3.81 -7.97
C ILE A 64 -5.12 2.97 -8.91
N LYS A 65 -4.70 3.59 -10.00
CA LYS A 65 -3.80 3.02 -10.99
C LYS A 65 -2.43 3.69 -10.86
N GLY A 66 -1.37 2.91 -11.02
CA GLY A 66 -0.02 3.46 -11.01
C GLY A 66 1.02 2.41 -10.69
N LYS A 67 2.22 2.87 -10.33
CA LYS A 67 3.35 2.02 -10.00
C LYS A 67 3.65 2.12 -8.51
N ILE A 68 3.84 0.98 -7.85
CA ILE A 68 4.22 0.94 -6.45
C ILE A 68 5.64 1.51 -6.30
N ILE A 69 5.76 2.62 -5.57
CA ILE A 69 7.05 3.27 -5.33
C ILE A 69 7.64 2.81 -4.00
N LYS A 70 6.79 2.63 -3.00
CA LYS A 70 7.25 2.34 -1.65
C LYS A 70 6.19 1.61 -0.87
N VAL A 71 6.62 0.68 -0.01
CA VAL A 71 5.77 0.04 0.99
C VAL A 71 6.08 0.71 2.32
N LEU A 72 5.08 1.33 2.92
CA LEU A 72 5.26 2.23 4.05
C LEU A 72 5.12 1.54 5.40
N VAL A 73 4.79 0.25 5.41
CA VAL A 73 4.52 -0.53 6.62
C VAL A 73 5.28 -1.84 6.54
N ASN A 74 5.81 -2.28 7.67
CA ASN A 74 6.45 -3.59 7.75
C ASN A 74 5.39 -4.69 7.76
N ASP A 75 5.74 -5.85 7.17
CA ASP A 75 4.87 -7.02 7.17
C ASP A 75 4.53 -7.44 8.61
N ALA A 76 3.31 -7.93 8.82
CA ALA A 76 2.84 -8.47 10.09
C ALA A 76 2.86 -7.44 11.23
N THR A 77 2.58 -6.17 10.93
CA THR A 77 2.54 -5.12 11.95
C THR A 77 1.15 -4.49 12.04
N PRO A 78 0.79 -3.95 13.22
CA PRO A 78 -0.50 -3.28 13.37
C PRO A 78 -0.57 -1.98 12.57
N VAL A 79 -1.75 -1.70 12.04
CA VAL A 79 -2.03 -0.43 11.34
C VAL A 79 -3.33 0.14 11.86
N GLU A 80 -3.42 1.47 11.77
CA GLU A 80 -4.60 2.21 12.15
C GLU A 80 -5.46 2.51 10.94
N TYR A 81 -6.71 2.89 11.17
CA TYR A 81 -7.58 3.39 10.10
C TYR A 81 -6.91 4.60 9.43
N ASP A 82 -6.94 4.61 8.11
CA ASP A 82 -6.42 5.71 7.29
C ASP A 82 -4.89 5.84 7.30
N GLN A 83 -4.20 4.88 7.88
CA GLN A 83 -2.74 4.87 7.88
C GLN A 83 -2.21 4.61 6.48
N PRO A 84 -1.20 5.38 6.03
CA PRO A 84 -0.59 5.14 4.71
C PRO A 84 0.09 3.78 4.64
N LEU A 85 -0.21 3.03 3.58
CA LEU A 85 0.34 1.69 3.36
C LEU A 85 1.30 1.64 2.18
N PHE A 86 0.96 2.30 1.08
CA PHE A 86 1.76 2.28 -0.16
C PHE A 86 1.82 3.66 -0.76
N LEU A 87 2.97 3.98 -1.32
CA LEU A 87 3.17 5.17 -2.13
C LEU A 87 3.13 4.75 -3.59
N VAL A 88 2.34 5.43 -4.40
CA VAL A 88 2.06 5.05 -5.78
C VAL A 88 2.31 6.23 -6.70
N ASP A 89 3.04 5.98 -7.79
CA ASP A 89 3.22 6.96 -8.85
C ASP A 89 2.14 6.77 -9.91
N PRO A 90 1.19 7.70 -10.03
CA PRO A 90 0.08 7.54 -10.97
C PRO A 90 0.52 7.64 -12.43
N ALA A 91 1.69 8.18 -12.69
CA ALA A 91 2.24 8.30 -14.05
C ALA A 91 3.08 7.09 -14.44
N GLY A 92 3.37 6.24 -13.47
CA GLY A 92 4.29 5.12 -13.65
C GLY A 92 3.78 3.92 -14.41
#